data_0c9a8a3e8ea4de06c618be44c8e757b4
#
_entry.id   0c9a8a3e8ea4de06c618be44c8e757b4
#
_cell.length_a   1.000
_cell.length_b   1.000
_cell.length_c   1.000
_cell.angle_alpha   90.00
_cell.angle_beta   90.00
_cell.angle_gamma   90.00
#
_symmetry.space_group_name_H-M   'P 1'
#
loop_
_entity.id
_entity.type
_entity.pdbx_description
1 polymer ?
#
loop_
_entity_poly.entity_id
_entity_poly.type
_entity_poly.pdbx_seq_one_letter_code
_entity_poly.pdbx_strand_id
1 'polypeptide(L)'
;MKNVEVVYLSSLLNEKAGIFIRDKLKDNGYGDLKMSHGDIFHTLFEAGELSAKEIAERTRRSKSTVSELVDRLVKLGYVCKKPDPVDARGVKVSLTEKGVAFEAVFRKISEDLSKKILSGVGQEELETAEKIMRKLTSNF
;
A
#
# COMPACT_ATOMS: atom_id res chain seq x y z
N MET A 1 17.06 0.81 31.93
CA MET A 1 16.84 0.28 30.57
C MET A 1 16.54 1.44 29.63
N LYS A 2 17.23 1.49 28.49
CA LYS A 2 16.98 2.52 27.49
C LYS A 2 15.61 2.31 26.84
N ASN A 3 14.83 3.37 26.73
CA ASN A 3 13.55 3.30 26.02
C ASN A 3 13.77 3.05 24.51
N VAL A 4 12.92 2.23 23.96
CA VAL A 4 12.94 1.89 22.54
C VAL A 4 12.01 2.84 21.80
N GLU A 5 12.59 3.74 21.01
CA GLU A 5 11.83 4.76 20.29
C GLU A 5 11.35 4.32 18.90
N VAL A 6 11.78 3.16 18.43
CA VAL A 6 11.52 2.72 17.05
C VAL A 6 10.03 2.66 16.71
N VAL A 7 9.20 2.23 17.66
CA VAL A 7 7.74 2.16 17.46
C VAL A 7 7.14 3.56 17.32
N TYR A 8 7.54 4.46 18.21
CA TYR A 8 7.11 5.86 18.15
C TYR A 8 7.55 6.54 16.85
N LEU A 9 8.82 6.38 16.48
CA LEU A 9 9.38 6.97 15.27
C LEU A 9 8.71 6.40 14.01
N SER A 10 8.41 5.11 14.00
CA SER A 10 7.67 4.46 12.90
C SER A 10 6.28 5.04 12.75
N SER A 11 5.58 5.23 13.87
CA SER A 11 4.23 5.82 13.88
C SER A 11 4.25 7.27 13.37
N LEU A 12 5.21 8.05 13.84
CA LEU A 12 5.36 9.44 13.44
C LEU A 12 5.70 9.56 11.94
N LEU A 13 6.62 8.72 11.45
CA LEU A 13 6.99 8.69 10.04
C LEU A 13 5.77 8.31 9.18
N ASN A 14 5.03 7.29 9.60
CA ASN A 14 3.82 6.85 8.90
C ASN A 14 2.76 7.96 8.84
N GLU A 15 2.55 8.67 9.94
CA GLU A 15 1.61 9.81 9.98
C GLU A 15 2.02 10.91 8.99
N LYS A 16 3.28 11.31 9.02
CA LYS A 16 3.81 12.36 8.13
C LYS A 16 3.76 11.95 6.65
N ALA A 17 4.13 10.72 6.35
CA ALA A 17 4.03 10.17 5.00
C ALA A 17 2.57 10.11 4.54
N GLY A 18 1.66 9.74 5.44
CA GLY A 18 0.22 9.71 5.16
C GLY A 18 -0.35 11.08 4.80
N ILE A 19 0.06 12.13 5.50
CA ILE A 19 -0.34 13.51 5.20
C ILE A 19 0.18 13.93 3.82
N PHE A 20 1.44 13.65 3.54
CA PHE A 20 2.06 13.94 2.25
C PHE A 20 1.30 13.26 1.10
N ILE A 21 1.04 11.96 1.23
CA ILE A 21 0.31 11.18 0.23
C ILE A 21 -1.11 11.70 0.06
N ARG A 22 -1.81 11.98 1.16
CA ARG A 22 -3.18 12.52 1.14
C ARG A 22 -3.25 13.81 0.33
N ASP A 23 -2.32 14.73 0.58
CA ASP A 23 -2.29 16.01 -0.11
C ASP A 23 -2.00 15.83 -1.61
N LYS A 24 -1.07 14.96 -1.95
CA LYS A 24 -0.76 14.62 -3.37
C LYS A 24 -1.94 13.96 -4.07
N LEU A 25 -2.62 13.04 -3.43
CA LEU A 25 -3.81 12.40 -3.98
C LEU A 25 -4.90 13.43 -4.26
N LYS A 26 -5.17 14.30 -3.30
CA LYS A 26 -6.15 15.37 -3.43
C LYS A 26 -5.81 16.32 -4.58
N ASP A 27 -4.55 16.75 -4.66
CA ASP A 27 -4.07 17.67 -5.70
C ASP A 27 -4.20 17.07 -7.12
N ASN A 28 -4.19 15.75 -7.23
CA ASN A 28 -4.31 15.03 -8.51
C ASN A 28 -5.72 14.52 -8.80
N GLY A 29 -6.72 14.90 -8.00
CA GLY A 29 -8.11 14.50 -8.22
C GLY A 29 -8.49 13.12 -7.66
N TYR A 30 -7.66 12.55 -6.79
CA TYR A 30 -7.88 11.23 -6.16
C TYR A 30 -8.05 11.33 -4.65
N GLY A 31 -8.71 12.40 -4.19
CA GLY A 31 -8.94 12.63 -2.76
C GLY A 31 -9.84 11.61 -2.07
N ASP A 32 -10.49 10.73 -2.82
CA ASP A 32 -11.27 9.60 -2.31
C ASP A 32 -10.40 8.40 -1.89
N LEU A 33 -9.13 8.39 -2.30
CA LEU A 33 -8.17 7.35 -1.93
C LEU A 33 -7.36 7.74 -0.69
N LYS A 34 -6.84 6.73 -0.01
CA LYS A 34 -6.01 6.86 1.20
C LYS A 34 -4.70 6.08 1.03
N MET A 35 -3.70 6.43 1.84
CA MET A 35 -2.43 5.71 1.91
C MET A 35 -2.62 4.20 2.11
N SER A 36 -3.59 3.79 2.93
CA SER A 36 -3.87 2.38 3.20
C SER A 36 -4.26 1.57 1.97
N HIS A 37 -4.73 2.21 0.89
CA HIS A 37 -5.03 1.54 -0.37
C HIS A 37 -3.79 1.24 -1.22
N GLY A 38 -2.64 1.87 -0.88
CA GLY A 38 -1.42 1.79 -1.68
C GLY A 38 -0.89 0.37 -1.87
N ASP A 39 -0.91 -0.44 -0.83
CA ASP A 39 -0.42 -1.81 -0.90
C ASP A 39 -1.22 -2.64 -1.91
N ILE A 40 -2.53 -2.44 -1.93
CA ILE A 40 -3.42 -3.17 -2.86
C ILE A 40 -3.16 -2.74 -4.30
N PHE A 41 -3.08 -1.45 -4.55
CA PHE A 41 -2.75 -0.94 -5.88
C PHE A 41 -1.39 -1.45 -6.35
N HIS A 42 -0.38 -1.39 -5.49
CA HIS A 42 0.96 -1.85 -5.82
C HIS A 42 0.97 -3.31 -6.30
N THR A 43 0.34 -4.19 -5.54
CA THR A 43 0.27 -5.61 -5.90
C THR A 43 -0.52 -5.86 -7.20
N LEU A 44 -1.62 -5.13 -7.39
CA LEU A 44 -2.44 -5.27 -8.60
C LEU A 44 -1.77 -4.69 -9.84
N PHE A 45 -1.03 -3.58 -9.70
CA PHE A 45 -0.25 -3.05 -10.82
C PHE A 45 0.86 -4.02 -11.26
N GLU A 46 1.46 -4.75 -10.34
CA GLU A 46 2.48 -5.75 -10.67
C GLU A 46 1.90 -7.03 -11.28
N ALA A 47 0.81 -7.54 -10.72
CA ALA A 47 0.28 -8.87 -11.04
C ALA A 47 -0.95 -8.86 -11.95
N GLY A 48 -1.65 -7.73 -12.07
CA GLY A 48 -2.86 -7.56 -12.85
C GLY A 48 -4.12 -8.09 -12.17
N GLU A 49 -4.15 -9.34 -11.78
CA GLU A 49 -5.29 -9.99 -11.13
C GLU A 49 -4.78 -10.92 -10.04
N LEU A 50 -5.38 -10.82 -8.85
CA LEU A 50 -5.00 -11.63 -7.70
C LEU A 50 -6.23 -12.05 -6.92
N SER A 51 -6.16 -13.23 -6.27
CA SER A 51 -7.16 -13.59 -5.28
C SER A 51 -7.02 -12.73 -4.03
N ALA A 52 -8.08 -12.58 -3.28
CA ALA A 52 -8.03 -11.88 -1.98
C ALA A 52 -6.99 -12.51 -1.05
N LYS A 53 -6.87 -13.84 -1.08
CA LYS A 53 -5.86 -14.57 -0.31
C LYS A 53 -4.44 -14.19 -0.73
N GLU A 54 -4.17 -14.12 -2.04
CA GLU A 54 -2.86 -13.72 -2.57
C GLU A 54 -2.52 -12.27 -2.19
N ILE A 55 -3.51 -11.36 -2.22
CA ILE A 55 -3.32 -9.98 -1.79
C ILE A 55 -2.94 -9.94 -0.30
N ALA A 56 -3.65 -10.70 0.55
CA ALA A 56 -3.35 -10.76 1.98
C ALA A 56 -1.93 -11.27 2.24
N GLU A 57 -1.51 -12.32 1.55
CA GLU A 57 -0.17 -12.89 1.65
C GLU A 57 0.92 -11.89 1.21
N ARG A 58 0.74 -11.24 0.07
CA ARG A 58 1.71 -10.28 -0.47
C ARG A 58 1.83 -9.02 0.36
N THR A 59 0.73 -8.54 0.90
CA THR A 59 0.70 -7.30 1.70
C THR A 59 0.99 -7.54 3.17
N ARG A 60 1.02 -8.80 3.61
CA ARG A 60 1.16 -9.21 5.02
C ARG A 60 0.07 -8.59 5.91
N ARG A 61 -1.11 -8.39 5.33
CA ARG A 61 -2.30 -7.90 6.01
C ARG A 61 -3.24 -9.06 6.32
N SER A 62 -4.10 -8.88 7.31
CA SER A 62 -5.14 -9.87 7.61
C SER A 62 -6.16 -9.94 6.48
N LYS A 63 -6.82 -11.09 6.34
CA LYS A 63 -7.89 -11.27 5.34
C LYS A 63 -9.03 -10.27 5.56
N SER A 64 -9.38 -9.96 6.81
CA SER A 64 -10.42 -8.99 7.12
C SER A 64 -10.04 -7.57 6.70
N THR A 65 -8.80 -7.17 6.93
CA THR A 65 -8.30 -5.86 6.49
C THR A 65 -8.32 -5.74 4.96
N VAL A 66 -7.83 -6.76 4.25
CA VAL A 66 -7.84 -6.79 2.78
C VAL A 66 -9.28 -6.73 2.26
N SER A 67 -10.19 -7.50 2.86
CA SER A 67 -11.60 -7.50 2.47
C SER A 67 -12.22 -6.10 2.59
N GLU A 68 -12.00 -5.42 3.70
CA GLU A 68 -12.50 -4.05 3.90
C GLU A 68 -11.93 -3.06 2.88
N LEU A 69 -10.62 -3.11 2.65
CA LEU A 69 -9.95 -2.23 1.69
C LEU A 69 -10.42 -2.49 0.26
N VAL A 70 -10.52 -3.76 -0.13
CA VAL A 70 -11.02 -4.15 -1.47
C VAL A 70 -12.47 -3.72 -1.65
N ASP A 71 -13.34 -3.95 -0.66
CA ASP A 71 -14.74 -3.55 -0.74
C ASP A 71 -14.87 -2.02 -0.91
N ARG A 72 -14.04 -1.26 -0.23
CA ARG A 72 -14.01 0.20 -0.40
C ARG A 72 -13.60 0.59 -1.82
N LEU A 73 -12.56 -0.06 -2.35
CA LEU A 73 -12.10 0.20 -3.73
C LEU A 73 -13.11 -0.22 -4.79
N VAL A 74 -13.90 -1.26 -4.53
CA VAL A 74 -15.03 -1.63 -5.39
C VAL A 74 -16.07 -0.52 -5.41
N LYS A 75 -16.45 -0.01 -4.24
CA LYS A 75 -17.43 1.08 -4.13
C LYS A 75 -16.96 2.36 -4.85
N LEU A 76 -15.68 2.64 -4.77
CA LEU A 76 -15.08 3.80 -5.43
C LEU A 76 -14.85 3.58 -6.94
N GLY A 77 -15.01 2.35 -7.42
CA GLY A 77 -14.92 2.01 -8.84
C GLY A 77 -13.52 1.71 -9.36
N TYR A 78 -12.53 1.52 -8.48
CA TYR A 78 -11.14 1.26 -8.89
C TYR A 78 -10.84 -0.21 -9.15
N VAL A 79 -11.55 -1.11 -8.50
CA VAL A 79 -11.37 -2.56 -8.67
C VAL A 79 -12.73 -3.23 -8.83
N CYS A 80 -12.70 -4.44 -9.38
CA CYS A 80 -13.86 -5.32 -9.43
C CYS A 80 -13.51 -6.69 -8.85
N LYS A 81 -14.53 -7.37 -8.36
CA LYS A 81 -14.43 -8.74 -7.84
C LYS A 81 -15.13 -9.69 -8.78
N LYS A 82 -14.51 -10.84 -9.03
CA LYS A 82 -15.07 -11.95 -9.82
C LYS A 82 -14.91 -13.24 -9.04
N PRO A 83 -15.78 -14.23 -9.25
CA PRO A 83 -15.54 -15.56 -8.68
C PRO A 83 -14.19 -16.10 -9.16
N ASP A 84 -13.45 -16.76 -8.26
CA ASP A 84 -12.20 -17.41 -8.62
C ASP A 84 -12.51 -18.66 -9.44
N PRO A 85 -11.99 -18.80 -10.67
CA PRO A 85 -12.26 -19.99 -11.50
C PRO A 85 -11.62 -21.26 -10.98
N VAL A 86 -10.62 -21.15 -10.09
CA VAL A 86 -9.90 -22.29 -9.53
C VAL A 86 -10.45 -22.69 -8.16
N ASP A 87 -10.85 -21.72 -7.34
CA ASP A 87 -11.43 -21.94 -6.02
C ASP A 87 -12.82 -21.29 -5.97
N ALA A 88 -13.86 -22.13 -5.99
CA ALA A 88 -15.26 -21.69 -5.98
C ALA A 88 -15.65 -20.85 -4.77
N ARG A 89 -14.87 -20.88 -3.68
CA ARG A 89 -15.08 -20.08 -2.47
C ARG A 89 -14.29 -18.79 -2.48
N GLY A 90 -13.37 -18.64 -3.44
CA GLY A 90 -12.48 -17.50 -3.54
C GLY A 90 -13.02 -16.40 -4.44
N VAL A 91 -12.35 -15.26 -4.35
CA VAL A 91 -12.64 -14.06 -5.14
C VAL A 91 -11.36 -13.59 -5.80
N LYS A 92 -11.44 -13.30 -7.11
CA LYS A 92 -10.38 -12.63 -7.86
C LYS A 92 -10.67 -11.12 -7.88
N VAL A 93 -9.63 -10.35 -7.67
CA VAL A 93 -9.67 -8.89 -7.66
C VAL A 93 -8.84 -8.39 -8.85
N SER A 94 -9.39 -7.51 -9.63
CA SER A 94 -8.71 -6.88 -10.77
C SER A 94 -9.03 -5.41 -10.86
N LEU A 95 -8.16 -4.66 -11.55
CA LEU A 95 -8.33 -3.23 -11.76
C LEU A 95 -9.42 -2.97 -12.82
N THR A 96 -10.23 -1.94 -12.59
CA THR A 96 -11.12 -1.37 -13.61
C THR A 96 -10.31 -0.40 -14.49
N GLU A 97 -10.93 0.15 -15.52
CA GLU A 97 -10.31 1.23 -16.31
C GLU A 97 -9.88 2.40 -15.44
N LYS A 98 -10.71 2.77 -14.47
CA LYS A 98 -10.41 3.83 -13.50
C LYS A 98 -9.18 3.47 -12.65
N GLY A 99 -9.08 2.21 -12.22
CA GLY A 99 -7.93 1.72 -11.46
C GLY A 99 -6.65 1.74 -12.29
N VAL A 100 -6.72 1.29 -13.53
CA VAL A 100 -5.57 1.33 -14.45
C VAL A 100 -5.12 2.76 -14.71
N ALA A 101 -6.06 3.68 -14.91
CA ALA A 101 -5.75 5.09 -15.16
C ALA A 101 -5.04 5.76 -13.97
N PHE A 102 -5.25 5.26 -12.76
CA PHE A 102 -4.59 5.78 -11.55
C PHE A 102 -3.09 5.44 -11.49
N GLU A 103 -2.61 4.45 -12.21
CA GLU A 103 -1.22 3.95 -12.09
C GLU A 103 -0.17 5.05 -12.28
N ALA A 104 -0.34 5.92 -13.27
CA ALA A 104 0.61 7.00 -13.54
C ALA A 104 0.75 7.95 -12.34
N VAL A 105 -0.36 8.34 -11.73
CA VAL A 105 -0.38 9.19 -10.53
C VAL A 105 0.21 8.44 -9.34
N PHE A 106 -0.13 7.18 -9.16
CA PHE A 106 0.43 6.34 -8.10
C PHE A 106 1.96 6.30 -8.17
N ARG A 107 2.52 6.05 -9.35
CA ARG A 107 3.97 6.00 -9.54
C ARG A 107 4.62 7.35 -9.27
N LYS A 108 4.01 8.44 -9.73
CA LYS A 108 4.52 9.79 -9.50
C LYS A 108 4.55 10.14 -8.01
N ILE A 109 3.49 9.84 -7.28
CA ILE A 109 3.42 10.07 -5.83
C ILE A 109 4.48 9.22 -5.11
N SER A 110 4.66 7.96 -5.52
CA SER A 110 5.68 7.06 -4.94
C SER A 110 7.09 7.60 -5.17
N GLU A 111 7.39 8.12 -6.35
CA GLU A 111 8.67 8.77 -6.64
C GLU A 111 8.89 10.01 -5.79
N ASP A 112 7.90 10.87 -5.68
CA ASP A 112 7.98 12.10 -4.90
C ASP A 112 8.18 11.80 -3.41
N LEU A 113 7.49 10.77 -2.90
CA LEU A 113 7.67 10.32 -1.52
C LEU A 113 9.09 9.78 -1.29
N SER A 114 9.61 8.97 -2.22
CA SER A 114 10.96 8.43 -2.15
C SER A 114 12.01 9.53 -2.12
N LYS A 115 11.87 10.54 -2.96
CA LYS A 115 12.77 11.70 -2.98
C LYS A 115 12.74 12.45 -1.66
N LYS A 116 11.55 12.60 -1.07
CA LYS A 116 11.39 13.29 0.21
C LYS A 116 12.01 12.50 1.36
N ILE A 117 11.81 11.19 1.39
CA ILE A 117 12.39 10.30 2.40
C ILE A 117 13.92 10.29 2.31
N LEU A 118 14.46 10.27 1.09
CA LEU A 118 15.91 10.24 0.87
C LEU A 118 16.61 11.60 1.06
N SER A 119 15.87 12.66 1.33
CA SER A 119 16.45 13.98 1.56
C SER A 119 17.37 13.94 2.79
N GLY A 120 18.67 14.08 2.57
CA GLY A 120 19.68 14.00 3.63
C GLY A 120 19.98 12.59 4.13
N VAL A 121 19.46 11.56 3.44
CA VAL A 121 19.66 10.14 3.81
C VAL A 121 20.23 9.42 2.59
N GLY A 122 21.32 8.67 2.78
CA GLY A 122 21.90 7.87 1.72
C GLY A 122 21.08 6.64 1.39
N GLN A 123 21.19 6.16 0.16
CA GLN A 123 20.50 4.96 -0.30
C GLN A 123 20.84 3.74 0.58
N GLU A 124 22.14 3.56 0.91
CA GLU A 124 22.60 2.45 1.76
C GLU A 124 22.05 2.56 3.18
N GLU A 125 21.96 3.76 3.72
CA GLU A 125 21.37 4.02 5.04
C GLU A 125 19.89 3.62 5.06
N LEU A 126 19.14 3.96 4.02
CA LEU A 126 17.74 3.58 3.90
C LEU A 126 17.57 2.06 3.80
N GLU A 127 18.37 1.40 2.96
CA GLU A 127 18.33 -0.06 2.82
C GLU A 127 18.64 -0.77 4.12
N THR A 128 19.60 -0.26 4.91
CA THR A 128 19.92 -0.77 6.23
C THR A 128 18.74 -0.59 7.19
N ALA A 129 18.13 0.59 7.20
CA ALA A 129 16.96 0.88 8.03
C ALA A 129 15.80 -0.06 7.71
N GLU A 130 15.49 -0.25 6.43
CA GLU A 130 14.43 -1.16 5.99
C GLU A 130 14.71 -2.62 6.38
N LYS A 131 15.96 -3.06 6.23
CA LYS A 131 16.38 -4.40 6.65
C LYS A 131 16.17 -4.62 8.14
N ILE A 132 16.53 -3.63 8.95
CA ILE A 132 16.33 -3.68 10.40
C ILE A 132 14.84 -3.68 10.73
N MET A 133 14.05 -2.84 10.09
CA MET A 133 12.59 -2.81 10.30
C MET A 133 11.95 -4.16 9.99
N ARG A 134 12.37 -4.84 8.91
CA ARG A 134 11.88 -6.18 8.60
C ARG A 134 12.22 -7.18 9.71
N LYS A 135 13.43 -7.12 10.28
CA LYS A 135 13.82 -7.98 11.42
C LYS A 135 12.95 -7.69 12.64
N LEU A 136 12.74 -6.42 12.96
CA LEU A 136 11.92 -6.03 14.11
C LEU A 136 10.49 -6.53 13.99
N THR A 137 9.88 -6.39 12.81
CA THR A 137 8.52 -6.87 12.59
C THR A 137 8.41 -8.39 12.64
N SER A 138 9.46 -9.10 12.23
CA SER A 138 9.48 -10.57 12.25
C SER A 138 9.59 -11.17 13.67
N ASN A 139 9.87 -10.34 14.67
CA ASN A 139 9.95 -10.79 16.06
C ASN A 139 8.55 -10.99 16.70
N PHE A 140 7.51 -10.60 16.03
CA PHE A 140 6.12 -10.74 16.48
C PHE A 140 5.39 -11.83 15.71
#